data_69ff9fe5026772eecd02fde2b77abc48
#
_entry.id   69ff9fe5026772eecd02fde2b77abc48
#
_cell.length_a   1.000
_cell.length_b   1.000
_cell.length_c   1.000
_cell.angle_alpha   90.00
_cell.angle_beta   90.00
_cell.angle_gamma   90.00
#
_symmetry.space_group_name_H-M   'P 1'
#
loop_
_entity.id
_entity.type
_entity.pdbx_description
1 polymer ?
#
loop_
_entity_poly.entity_id
_entity_poly.type
_entity_poly.pdbx_seq_one_letter_code
_entity_poly.pdbx_strand_id
1 'polypeptide(L)'
;MRSISSLACLLAALVLCAARPSFAQEPPVARHARVDALFAPWTGNATPGCAVAVSRDGAVDYARGYGMASLEYGVPITPESIFHVASISKQFTAFAMGLLEQEGKLSRDDDIRKYLPELPDHGKKITLADLVHHTSGLREQFHLLNMAGWRGDDLMTVDDVLWVMARQRGLNFEPGTEWSYNNTGYTLLSVIIQRVAGKSLRAFAEERIFRPLGMRDTHFHDDHSEVVPRRASAYSPRDGGGWSISVPVFDYYGSTSLFTTVGDLLKWEANLLQPRVGGQALVDWLRTSATLKSGEATGYGAGLTLGTYQGQRTFGHNGADAGYRSSVAVYPDSRLAVAVFCNASTAVPAEFVRKVADVYLGTRPEPVKASPLSVPEAALKDLAGVYWSAVTDQVVRLELKDGALRSVGAMTPLVPVEPGLFLVGESTEEWRFPAQAARAPREVHVRDTASALPARVYTRVDAKPPSALEALAGQYHSDEVDMTFTVRVEDGKPRVRWQRQKRTVLEAVGGDRFVSDALGTVTFTRAKSGQVDGLTFGTLRARRLRAERLPAPGKARSR
;
A
#
# COMPACT_ATOMS: atom_id res chain seq x y z
N MET A 1 5.61 -11.10 91.24
CA MET A 1 4.12 -11.25 91.03
C MET A 1 3.81 -10.91 89.61
N ARG A 2 3.13 -11.85 88.94
CA ARG A 2 2.39 -11.83 87.63
C ARG A 2 3.25 -11.71 86.38
N SER A 3 3.39 -12.90 85.76
CA SER A 3 3.74 -13.22 84.38
C SER A 3 2.70 -12.70 83.40
N ILE A 4 3.13 -12.24 82.23
CA ILE A 4 2.26 -12.16 81.05
C ILE A 4 3.01 -12.84 79.90
N SER A 5 2.43 -13.95 79.45
CA SER A 5 2.89 -14.76 78.33
C SER A 5 2.52 -14.09 76.99
N SER A 6 3.47 -13.90 76.09
CA SER A 6 3.22 -13.44 74.74
C SER A 6 3.10 -14.65 73.80
N LEU A 7 1.91 -14.84 73.22
CA LEU A 7 1.61 -15.85 72.23
C LEU A 7 2.00 -15.33 70.86
N ALA A 8 3.01 -15.91 70.21
CA ALA A 8 3.42 -15.58 68.86
C ALA A 8 2.60 -16.45 67.88
N CYS A 9 1.70 -15.83 67.12
CA CYS A 9 1.02 -16.45 65.98
C CYS A 9 1.96 -16.46 64.77
N LEU A 10 2.47 -17.63 64.39
CA LEU A 10 3.07 -17.87 63.06
C LEU A 10 1.97 -17.98 62.01
N LEU A 11 1.83 -16.97 61.17
CA LEU A 11 1.08 -17.08 59.91
C LEU A 11 2.01 -17.67 58.83
N ALA A 12 1.77 -18.95 58.49
CA ALA A 12 2.36 -19.57 57.33
C ALA A 12 1.64 -19.12 56.05
N ALA A 13 2.24 -18.24 55.28
CA ALA A 13 1.76 -17.87 53.95
C ALA A 13 2.05 -19.02 52.95
N LEU A 14 1.02 -19.82 52.62
CA LEU A 14 1.07 -20.74 51.50
C LEU A 14 1.10 -19.93 50.19
N VAL A 15 2.26 -19.83 49.55
CA VAL A 15 2.38 -19.35 48.19
C VAL A 15 1.92 -20.49 47.27
N LEU A 16 0.68 -20.45 46.81
CA LEU A 16 0.21 -21.28 45.70
C LEU A 16 0.93 -20.82 44.43
N CYS A 17 2.03 -21.48 44.08
CA CYS A 17 2.56 -21.45 42.72
C CYS A 17 1.52 -22.10 41.80
N ALA A 18 0.66 -21.31 41.19
CA ALA A 18 -0.19 -21.78 40.08
C ALA A 18 0.74 -22.18 38.93
N ALA A 19 1.03 -23.46 38.79
CA ALA A 19 1.70 -24.01 37.63
C ALA A 19 0.85 -23.67 36.40
N ARG A 20 1.33 -22.76 35.56
CA ARG A 20 0.74 -22.54 34.24
C ARG A 20 0.81 -23.86 33.50
N PRO A 21 -0.30 -24.32 32.87
CA PRO A 21 -0.25 -25.53 32.08
C PRO A 21 0.81 -25.32 30.98
N SER A 22 1.91 -26.05 31.06
CA SER A 22 2.87 -26.17 30.00
C SER A 22 2.18 -26.96 28.89
N PHE A 23 1.62 -26.26 27.92
CA PHE A 23 1.23 -26.92 26.68
C PHE A 23 2.50 -27.54 26.11
N ALA A 24 2.54 -28.87 26.02
CA ALA A 24 3.63 -29.58 25.36
C ALA A 24 3.80 -28.95 23.96
N GLN A 25 4.99 -28.40 23.69
CA GLN A 25 5.25 -27.83 22.38
C GLN A 25 5.11 -28.91 21.33
N GLU A 26 4.27 -28.68 20.32
CA GLU A 26 4.10 -29.56 19.17
C GLU A 26 5.48 -29.89 18.56
N PRO A 27 5.77 -31.18 18.26
CA PRO A 27 7.04 -31.53 17.64
C PRO A 27 7.28 -30.76 16.34
N PRO A 28 8.52 -30.28 16.05
CA PRO A 28 8.82 -29.50 14.86
C PRO A 28 8.31 -30.15 13.56
N VAL A 29 8.44 -31.47 13.41
CA VAL A 29 7.98 -32.22 12.21
C VAL A 29 6.47 -32.06 11.98
N ALA A 30 5.64 -32.18 13.03
CA ALA A 30 4.20 -32.04 12.90
C ALA A 30 3.82 -30.58 12.56
N ARG A 31 4.48 -29.60 13.20
CA ARG A 31 4.29 -28.18 12.91
C ARG A 31 4.69 -27.85 11.47
N HIS A 32 5.83 -28.34 10.97
CA HIS A 32 6.29 -28.12 9.61
C HIS A 32 5.32 -28.72 8.58
N ALA A 33 4.78 -29.93 8.84
CA ALA A 33 3.77 -30.53 7.96
C ALA A 33 2.48 -29.69 7.88
N ARG A 34 2.09 -29.02 8.97
CA ARG A 34 0.94 -28.06 8.95
C ARG A 34 1.24 -26.83 8.09
N VAL A 35 2.47 -26.31 8.14
CA VAL A 35 2.89 -25.22 7.24
C VAL A 35 2.87 -25.70 5.79
N ASP A 36 3.43 -26.90 5.49
CA ASP A 36 3.40 -27.48 4.14
C ASP A 36 1.98 -27.56 3.56
N ALA A 37 1.01 -27.97 4.37
CA ALA A 37 -0.38 -28.11 3.95
C ALA A 37 -1.01 -26.77 3.50
N LEU A 38 -0.56 -25.62 4.05
CA LEU A 38 -1.05 -24.31 3.64
C LEU A 38 -0.65 -23.95 2.20
N PHE A 39 0.47 -24.48 1.73
CA PHE A 39 1.02 -24.22 0.40
C PHE A 39 0.69 -25.32 -0.62
N ALA A 40 -0.13 -26.31 -0.26
CA ALA A 40 -0.52 -27.38 -1.17
C ALA A 40 -1.07 -26.91 -2.54
N PRO A 41 -1.86 -25.81 -2.64
CA PRO A 41 -2.32 -25.29 -3.93
C PRO A 41 -1.19 -24.78 -4.85
N TRP A 42 -0.01 -24.51 -4.31
CA TRP A 42 1.16 -24.00 -5.03
C TRP A 42 2.20 -25.10 -5.32
N THR A 43 1.88 -26.37 -5.04
CA THR A 43 2.75 -27.49 -5.34
C THR A 43 2.51 -27.99 -6.76
N GLY A 44 3.53 -27.94 -7.59
CA GLY A 44 3.44 -28.41 -8.98
C GLY A 44 4.53 -27.79 -9.85
N ASN A 45 4.72 -28.39 -11.02
CA ASN A 45 5.72 -27.96 -12.00
C ASN A 45 5.12 -27.13 -13.16
N ALA A 46 3.83 -26.80 -13.09
CA ALA A 46 3.14 -25.99 -14.10
C ALA A 46 2.57 -24.67 -13.52
N THR A 47 2.88 -24.36 -12.26
CA THR A 47 2.38 -23.15 -11.57
C THR A 47 3.53 -22.37 -10.96
N PRO A 48 3.47 -21.02 -10.95
CA PRO A 48 4.31 -20.23 -10.06
C PRO A 48 4.01 -20.61 -8.61
N GLY A 49 4.70 -20.01 -7.65
CA GLY A 49 4.50 -20.40 -6.26
C GLY A 49 5.09 -19.42 -5.26
N CYS A 50 5.54 -19.93 -4.11
CA CYS A 50 6.02 -19.10 -3.01
C CYS A 50 7.25 -19.72 -2.31
N ALA A 51 8.15 -18.87 -1.83
CA ALA A 51 9.11 -19.19 -0.79
C ALA A 51 8.57 -18.71 0.56
N VAL A 52 8.76 -19.52 1.61
CA VAL A 52 8.38 -19.19 2.98
C VAL A 52 9.52 -19.49 3.93
N ALA A 53 9.72 -18.59 4.91
CA ALA A 53 10.61 -18.87 6.03
C ALA A 53 10.02 -18.32 7.34
N VAL A 54 10.35 -19.02 8.42
CA VAL A 54 9.96 -18.67 9.79
C VAL A 54 11.19 -18.65 10.66
N SER A 55 11.38 -17.58 11.42
CA SER A 55 12.36 -17.54 12.51
C SER A 55 11.67 -17.46 13.85
N ARG A 56 12.24 -18.15 14.82
CA ARG A 56 11.85 -18.10 16.23
C ARG A 56 13.08 -17.87 17.08
N ASP A 57 12.99 -16.94 18.01
CA ASP A 57 14.12 -16.55 18.87
C ASP A 57 15.41 -16.20 18.12
N GLY A 58 15.27 -15.64 16.89
CA GLY A 58 16.38 -15.25 16.03
C GLY A 58 17.02 -16.37 15.21
N ALA A 59 16.54 -17.62 15.35
CA ALA A 59 16.97 -18.76 14.54
C ALA A 59 15.92 -19.15 13.52
N VAL A 60 16.34 -19.56 12.31
CA VAL A 60 15.43 -20.08 11.29
C VAL A 60 14.95 -21.46 11.74
N ASP A 61 13.63 -21.59 11.96
CA ASP A 61 12.97 -22.84 12.33
C ASP A 61 12.43 -23.59 11.10
N TYR A 62 12.03 -22.83 10.07
CA TYR A 62 11.46 -23.39 8.85
C TYR A 62 11.83 -22.54 7.63
N ALA A 63 12.19 -23.19 6.51
CA ALA A 63 12.36 -22.53 5.22
C ALA A 63 12.08 -23.52 4.08
N ARG A 64 11.19 -23.15 3.13
CA ARG A 64 10.83 -24.00 1.99
C ARG A 64 10.32 -23.19 0.79
N GLY A 65 10.51 -23.76 -0.42
CA GLY A 65 9.94 -23.29 -1.66
C GLY A 65 8.84 -24.21 -2.18
N TYR A 66 7.85 -23.64 -2.87
CA TYR A 66 6.73 -24.32 -3.49
C TYR A 66 6.49 -23.75 -4.88
N GLY A 67 6.20 -24.61 -5.87
CA GLY A 67 6.00 -24.19 -7.26
C GLY A 67 7.29 -23.80 -7.97
N MET A 68 7.16 -23.11 -9.08
CA MET A 68 8.26 -22.87 -10.01
C MET A 68 8.73 -21.41 -9.96
N ALA A 69 10.04 -21.21 -9.85
CA ALA A 69 10.72 -19.92 -10.00
C ALA A 69 10.75 -19.47 -11.47
N SER A 70 10.86 -20.43 -12.39
CA SER A 70 10.70 -20.20 -13.84
C SER A 70 9.86 -21.30 -14.43
N LEU A 71 8.73 -20.92 -15.01
CA LEU A 71 7.87 -21.85 -15.75
C LEU A 71 8.51 -22.26 -17.07
N GLU A 72 9.23 -21.32 -17.72
CA GLU A 72 9.87 -21.52 -19.02
C GLU A 72 10.99 -22.56 -18.94
N TYR A 73 11.73 -22.57 -17.84
CA TYR A 73 12.92 -23.43 -17.68
C TYR A 73 12.69 -24.57 -16.70
N GLY A 74 11.49 -24.70 -16.12
CA GLY A 74 11.19 -25.73 -15.16
C GLY A 74 12.01 -25.65 -13.86
N VAL A 75 12.40 -24.44 -13.44
CA VAL A 75 13.23 -24.23 -12.24
C VAL A 75 12.33 -24.10 -11.02
N PRO A 76 12.47 -24.97 -9.99
CA PRO A 76 11.66 -24.87 -8.78
C PRO A 76 12.06 -23.67 -7.91
N ILE A 77 11.11 -23.19 -7.11
CA ILE A 77 11.39 -22.24 -6.03
C ILE A 77 12.09 -22.97 -4.88
N THR A 78 13.15 -22.34 -4.37
CA THR A 78 13.86 -22.76 -3.16
C THR A 78 13.92 -21.59 -2.17
N PRO A 79 14.31 -21.82 -0.89
CA PRO A 79 14.54 -20.71 0.05
C PRO A 79 15.62 -19.72 -0.40
N GLU A 80 16.53 -20.14 -1.29
CA GLU A 80 17.60 -19.32 -1.88
C GLU A 80 17.17 -18.59 -3.15
N SER A 81 15.95 -18.80 -3.61
CA SER A 81 15.39 -18.04 -4.75
C SER A 81 15.28 -16.57 -4.37
N ILE A 82 15.74 -15.69 -5.27
CA ILE A 82 15.73 -14.24 -5.08
C ILE A 82 14.44 -13.69 -5.68
N PHE A 83 13.72 -12.90 -4.89
CA PHE A 83 12.48 -12.24 -5.30
C PHE A 83 12.61 -10.74 -5.25
N HIS A 84 11.92 -10.06 -6.16
CA HIS A 84 11.59 -8.66 -6.01
C HIS A 84 10.52 -8.53 -4.92
N VAL A 85 10.86 -7.87 -3.80
CA VAL A 85 9.96 -7.81 -2.64
C VAL A 85 9.17 -6.51 -2.55
N ALA A 86 9.20 -5.74 -3.62
CA ALA A 86 8.41 -4.51 -3.78
C ALA A 86 8.54 -3.57 -2.56
N SER A 87 7.41 -3.17 -1.97
CA SER A 87 7.36 -2.16 -0.90
C SER A 87 8.04 -2.54 0.42
N ILE A 88 8.45 -3.79 0.62
CA ILE A 88 9.33 -4.17 1.75
C ILE A 88 10.66 -3.40 1.69
N SER A 89 11.05 -2.93 0.50
CA SER A 89 12.19 -2.03 0.26
C SER A 89 12.21 -0.80 1.17
N LYS A 90 11.04 -0.28 1.51
CA LYS A 90 10.88 0.98 2.25
C LYS A 90 11.53 0.96 3.64
N GLN A 91 11.53 -0.18 4.31
CA GLN A 91 12.18 -0.37 5.61
C GLN A 91 13.66 0.01 5.53
N PHE A 92 14.34 -0.47 4.50
CA PHE A 92 15.78 -0.26 4.30
C PHE A 92 16.10 1.18 3.88
N THR A 93 15.23 1.80 3.08
CA THR A 93 15.39 3.21 2.67
C THR A 93 15.23 4.14 3.88
N ALA A 94 14.20 3.92 4.70
CA ALA A 94 14.01 4.68 5.93
C ALA A 94 15.16 4.49 6.92
N PHE A 95 15.64 3.25 7.06
CA PHE A 95 16.78 2.94 7.93
C PHE A 95 18.08 3.59 7.42
N ALA A 96 18.33 3.59 6.11
CA ALA A 96 19.48 4.27 5.51
C ALA A 96 19.46 5.78 5.78
N MET A 97 18.27 6.41 5.66
CA MET A 97 18.09 7.81 6.05
C MET A 97 18.39 8.03 7.54
N GLY A 98 17.89 7.16 8.41
CA GLY A 98 18.12 7.23 9.85
C GLY A 98 19.59 7.06 10.25
N LEU A 99 20.36 6.23 9.51
CA LEU A 99 21.82 6.14 9.71
C LEU A 99 22.53 7.46 9.36
N LEU A 100 22.12 8.13 8.29
CA LEU A 100 22.68 9.44 7.92
C LEU A 100 22.28 10.53 8.93
N GLU A 101 21.10 10.43 9.53
CA GLU A 101 20.68 11.32 10.62
C GLU A 101 21.54 11.12 11.88
N GLN A 102 21.83 9.87 12.27
CA GLN A 102 22.73 9.57 13.38
C GLN A 102 24.16 10.10 13.15
N GLU A 103 24.57 10.20 11.88
CA GLU A 103 25.86 10.82 11.50
C GLU A 103 25.80 12.37 11.46
N GLY A 104 24.65 12.98 11.73
CA GLY A 104 24.46 14.42 11.67
C GLY A 104 24.49 15.02 10.27
N LYS A 105 24.36 14.19 9.21
CA LYS A 105 24.43 14.62 7.80
C LYS A 105 23.12 15.19 7.28
N LEU A 106 22.01 14.82 7.88
CA LEU A 106 20.66 15.33 7.62
C LEU A 106 19.85 15.27 8.91
N SER A 107 18.67 15.90 8.89
CA SER A 107 17.67 15.78 9.94
C SER A 107 16.34 15.37 9.32
N ARG A 108 15.57 14.52 9.99
CA ARG A 108 14.20 14.17 9.58
C ARG A 108 13.29 15.39 9.48
N ASP A 109 13.63 16.49 10.17
CA ASP A 109 12.89 17.75 10.14
C ASP A 109 13.34 18.70 9.02
N ASP A 110 14.38 18.34 8.25
CA ASP A 110 14.81 19.17 7.12
C ASP A 110 13.73 19.25 6.04
N ASP A 111 13.62 20.41 5.39
CA ASP A 111 12.82 20.60 4.19
C ASP A 111 13.45 19.80 3.03
N ILE A 112 12.64 19.03 2.30
CA ILE A 112 13.10 18.22 1.15
C ILE A 112 13.82 19.06 0.10
N ARG A 113 13.43 20.34 -0.09
CA ARG A 113 14.03 21.25 -1.08
C ARG A 113 15.48 21.64 -0.75
N LYS A 114 15.91 21.46 0.49
CA LYS A 114 17.34 21.58 0.84
C LYS A 114 18.20 20.61 0.02
N TYR A 115 17.64 19.46 -0.33
CA TYR A 115 18.31 18.38 -1.05
C TYR A 115 17.83 18.24 -2.49
N LEU A 116 16.63 18.69 -2.79
CA LEU A 116 15.92 18.59 -4.08
C LEU A 116 15.43 19.98 -4.51
N PRO A 117 16.35 20.93 -4.83
CA PRO A 117 15.98 22.30 -5.17
C PRO A 117 15.18 22.42 -6.48
N GLU A 118 15.20 21.39 -7.33
CA GLU A 118 14.39 21.29 -8.55
C GLU A 118 12.90 21.07 -8.31
N LEU A 119 12.49 20.69 -7.09
CA LEU A 119 11.08 20.54 -6.76
C LEU A 119 10.43 21.91 -6.50
N PRO A 120 9.17 22.10 -6.95
CA PRO A 120 8.49 23.36 -6.79
C PRO A 120 8.22 23.71 -5.32
N ASP A 121 8.17 25.00 -5.03
CA ASP A 121 7.72 25.51 -3.75
C ASP A 121 6.18 25.53 -3.71
N HIS A 122 5.60 24.67 -2.90
CA HIS A 122 4.17 24.61 -2.66
C HIS A 122 3.71 25.59 -1.55
N GLY A 123 4.59 26.50 -1.09
CA GLY A 123 4.31 27.43 0.02
C GLY A 123 4.18 26.72 1.38
N LYS A 124 4.61 25.49 1.47
CA LYS A 124 4.56 24.64 2.68
C LYS A 124 5.87 23.88 2.82
N LYS A 125 6.37 23.79 4.06
CA LYS A 125 7.50 22.92 4.38
C LYS A 125 7.05 21.46 4.30
N ILE A 126 7.78 20.67 3.53
CA ILE A 126 7.64 19.20 3.47
C ILE A 126 8.93 18.62 4.06
N THR A 127 8.81 17.87 5.13
CA THR A 127 9.97 17.31 5.83
C THR A 127 10.36 15.92 5.31
N LEU A 128 11.59 15.46 5.61
CA LEU A 128 11.99 14.08 5.35
C LEU A 128 11.12 13.10 6.13
N ALA A 129 10.70 13.46 7.35
CA ALA A 129 9.73 12.66 8.12
C ALA A 129 8.40 12.51 7.40
N ASP A 130 7.90 13.58 6.76
CA ASP A 130 6.66 13.51 5.96
C ASP A 130 6.76 12.54 4.79
N LEU A 131 7.93 12.44 4.14
CA LEU A 131 8.18 11.45 3.09
C LEU A 131 8.12 10.02 3.65
N VAL A 132 8.83 9.78 4.75
CA VAL A 132 8.92 8.47 5.41
C VAL A 132 7.56 7.98 5.89
N HIS A 133 6.77 8.87 6.47
CA HIS A 133 5.52 8.54 7.12
C HIS A 133 4.28 8.67 6.22
N HIS A 134 4.46 8.97 4.92
CA HIS A 134 3.35 9.14 3.96
C HIS A 134 2.38 10.29 4.30
N THR A 135 2.90 11.35 4.93
CA THR A 135 2.15 12.54 5.34
C THR A 135 2.51 13.80 4.54
N SER A 136 3.31 13.67 3.49
CA SER A 136 3.84 14.80 2.71
C SER A 136 2.81 15.55 1.85
N GLY A 137 1.69 14.92 1.52
CA GLY A 137 0.74 15.44 0.55
C GLY A 137 1.22 15.40 -0.91
N LEU A 138 2.44 14.95 -1.19
CA LEU A 138 2.94 14.78 -2.56
C LEU A 138 2.06 13.81 -3.34
N ARG A 139 1.89 14.08 -4.64
CA ARG A 139 1.18 13.17 -5.54
C ARG A 139 2.02 11.95 -5.87
N GLU A 140 1.36 10.86 -6.19
CA GLU A 140 1.96 9.54 -6.38
C GLU A 140 2.50 9.35 -7.79
N GLN A 141 3.78 9.00 -7.91
CA GLN A 141 4.53 8.94 -9.17
C GLN A 141 3.92 8.02 -10.24
N PHE A 142 3.44 6.82 -9.85
CA PHE A 142 2.86 5.88 -10.81
C PHE A 142 1.60 6.43 -11.47
N HIS A 143 0.76 7.12 -10.70
CA HIS A 143 -0.44 7.74 -11.23
C HIS A 143 -0.08 8.91 -12.15
N LEU A 144 0.88 9.73 -11.76
CA LEU A 144 1.35 10.85 -12.58
C LEU A 144 1.97 10.38 -13.89
N LEU A 145 2.90 9.42 -13.85
CA LEU A 145 3.56 8.88 -15.04
C LEU A 145 2.55 8.16 -15.95
N ASN A 146 1.58 7.44 -15.39
CA ASN A 146 0.51 6.83 -16.19
C ASN A 146 -0.36 7.90 -16.91
N MET A 147 -0.70 9.00 -16.23
CA MET A 147 -1.42 10.14 -16.80
C MET A 147 -0.57 10.88 -17.83
N ALA A 148 0.74 10.98 -17.62
CA ALA A 148 1.72 11.49 -18.57
C ALA A 148 2.00 10.55 -19.74
N GLY A 149 1.42 9.32 -19.66
CA GLY A 149 1.42 8.44 -20.80
C GLY A 149 2.29 7.21 -20.70
N TRP A 150 3.09 7.05 -19.67
CA TRP A 150 3.83 5.81 -19.45
C TRP A 150 2.89 4.61 -19.32
N ARG A 151 3.29 3.48 -19.85
CA ARG A 151 2.59 2.21 -19.72
C ARG A 151 3.26 1.39 -18.60
N GLY A 152 2.61 0.35 -18.13
CA GLY A 152 3.16 -0.54 -17.09
C GLY A 152 4.37 -1.37 -17.55
N ASP A 153 4.61 -1.43 -18.88
CA ASP A 153 5.73 -2.13 -19.53
C ASP A 153 6.81 -1.18 -20.10
N ASP A 154 6.66 0.14 -19.93
CA ASP A 154 7.69 1.11 -20.27
C ASP A 154 8.74 1.16 -19.15
N LEU A 155 10.01 1.36 -19.53
CA LEU A 155 11.09 1.63 -18.58
C LEU A 155 10.79 2.93 -17.83
N MET A 156 10.82 2.87 -16.50
CA MET A 156 10.70 4.03 -15.63
C MET A 156 11.99 4.23 -14.84
N THR A 157 12.51 5.45 -14.86
CA THR A 157 13.77 5.84 -14.22
C THR A 157 13.55 6.83 -13.08
N VAL A 158 14.58 7.08 -12.27
CA VAL A 158 14.58 8.15 -11.27
C VAL A 158 14.36 9.52 -11.93
N ASP A 159 14.95 9.75 -13.11
CA ASP A 159 14.82 11.01 -13.83
C ASP A 159 13.37 11.27 -14.30
N ASP A 160 12.63 10.23 -14.70
CA ASP A 160 11.22 10.34 -15.04
C ASP A 160 10.38 10.76 -13.81
N VAL A 161 10.71 10.22 -12.64
CA VAL A 161 10.05 10.61 -11.39
C VAL A 161 10.36 12.06 -11.04
N LEU A 162 11.63 12.47 -11.11
CA LEU A 162 12.02 13.87 -10.86
C LEU A 162 11.38 14.82 -11.89
N TRP A 163 11.34 14.41 -13.16
CA TRP A 163 10.72 15.18 -14.24
C TRP A 163 9.23 15.46 -13.97
N VAL A 164 8.46 14.45 -13.60
CA VAL A 164 7.03 14.64 -13.33
C VAL A 164 6.80 15.39 -12.02
N MET A 165 7.65 15.17 -11.01
CA MET A 165 7.52 15.85 -9.71
C MET A 165 7.89 17.34 -9.79
N ALA A 166 8.87 17.73 -10.60
CA ALA A 166 9.25 19.12 -10.81
C ALA A 166 8.14 19.97 -11.49
N ARG A 167 7.14 19.32 -12.09
CA ARG A 167 6.01 19.98 -12.77
C ARG A 167 4.78 20.17 -11.90
N GLN A 168 4.74 19.54 -10.71
CA GLN A 168 3.55 19.55 -9.88
C GLN A 168 3.25 20.95 -9.33
N ARG A 169 2.03 21.43 -9.52
CA ARG A 169 1.59 22.75 -9.07
C ARG A 169 0.85 22.74 -7.74
N GLY A 170 0.58 21.57 -7.18
CA GLY A 170 -0.14 21.44 -5.92
C GLY A 170 0.07 20.10 -5.24
N LEU A 171 -0.41 20.03 -4.01
CA LEU A 171 -0.39 18.84 -3.17
C LEU A 171 -1.78 18.18 -3.14
N ASN A 172 -1.84 16.91 -2.76
CA ASN A 172 -3.09 16.22 -2.46
C ASN A 172 -3.78 16.80 -1.22
N PHE A 173 -2.96 17.15 -0.20
CA PHE A 173 -3.37 17.70 1.09
C PHE A 173 -2.19 18.44 1.74
N GLU A 174 -2.45 19.22 2.77
CA GLU A 174 -1.41 19.91 3.54
C GLU A 174 -0.53 18.91 4.31
N PRO A 175 0.82 19.04 4.28
CA PRO A 175 1.72 18.13 4.99
C PRO A 175 1.32 17.94 6.45
N GLY A 176 1.27 16.69 6.90
CA GLY A 176 0.89 16.28 8.25
C GLY A 176 -0.61 16.24 8.55
N THR A 177 -1.51 16.60 7.61
CA THR A 177 -2.96 16.62 7.88
C THR A 177 -3.70 15.34 7.49
N GLU A 178 -3.14 14.60 6.53
CA GLU A 178 -3.68 13.30 6.09
C GLU A 178 -2.54 12.29 5.97
N TRP A 179 -2.90 11.03 6.03
CA TRP A 179 -2.04 9.91 5.63
C TRP A 179 -2.49 9.38 4.27
N SER A 180 -1.55 9.25 3.35
CA SER A 180 -1.82 8.63 2.05
C SER A 180 -0.57 7.93 1.55
N TYR A 181 -0.63 6.59 1.47
CA TYR A 181 0.50 5.79 1.01
C TYR A 181 1.08 6.30 -0.31
N ASN A 182 2.38 6.57 -0.32
CA ASN A 182 3.02 7.32 -1.40
C ASN A 182 4.41 6.76 -1.73
N ASN A 183 4.61 6.27 -2.96
CA ASN A 183 5.90 5.78 -3.41
C ASN A 183 6.87 6.91 -3.73
N THR A 184 6.37 8.05 -4.23
CA THR A 184 7.19 9.22 -4.56
C THR A 184 8.10 9.62 -3.41
N GLY A 185 7.58 9.67 -2.18
CA GLY A 185 8.36 10.02 -1.00
C GLY A 185 9.61 9.15 -0.83
N TYR A 186 9.47 7.86 -1.00
CA TYR A 186 10.59 6.91 -0.85
C TYR A 186 11.55 6.89 -2.03
N THR A 187 11.07 7.14 -3.24
CA THR A 187 11.94 7.36 -4.41
C THR A 187 12.75 8.65 -4.23
N LEU A 188 12.13 9.73 -3.78
CA LEU A 188 12.84 10.99 -3.46
C LEU A 188 13.85 10.81 -2.32
N LEU A 189 13.53 10.00 -1.29
CA LEU A 189 14.49 9.66 -0.23
C LEU A 189 15.73 8.95 -0.78
N SER A 190 15.60 8.06 -1.78
CA SER A 190 16.76 7.41 -2.39
C SER A 190 17.69 8.42 -3.07
N VAL A 191 17.12 9.43 -3.73
CA VAL A 191 17.89 10.54 -4.33
C VAL A 191 18.57 11.39 -3.26
N ILE A 192 17.87 11.72 -2.18
CA ILE A 192 18.43 12.48 -1.05
C ILE A 192 19.59 11.71 -0.40
N ILE A 193 19.40 10.42 -0.13
CA ILE A 193 20.46 9.55 0.41
C ILE A 193 21.67 9.56 -0.51
N GLN A 194 21.46 9.41 -1.82
CA GLN A 194 22.57 9.46 -2.79
C GLN A 194 23.33 10.79 -2.75
N ARG A 195 22.64 11.92 -2.71
CA ARG A 195 23.23 13.26 -2.66
C ARG A 195 24.00 13.51 -1.36
N VAL A 196 23.46 13.08 -0.23
CA VAL A 196 24.06 13.26 1.09
C VAL A 196 25.21 12.29 1.34
N ALA A 197 25.07 11.04 0.92
CA ALA A 197 26.10 10.01 1.13
C ALA A 197 27.21 10.03 0.06
N GLY A 198 26.99 10.70 -1.09
CA GLY A 198 27.93 10.71 -2.21
C GLY A 198 28.04 9.36 -2.93
N LYS A 199 27.08 8.45 -2.72
CA LYS A 199 26.99 7.11 -3.36
C LYS A 199 25.53 6.66 -3.44
N SER A 200 25.22 5.76 -4.40
CA SER A 200 23.84 5.25 -4.57
C SER A 200 23.32 4.59 -3.30
N LEU A 201 21.98 4.55 -3.13
CA LEU A 201 21.34 3.82 -2.04
C LEU A 201 21.74 2.34 -2.06
N ARG A 202 21.91 1.73 -3.25
CA ARG A 202 22.42 0.36 -3.42
C ARG A 202 23.78 0.19 -2.72
N ALA A 203 24.75 1.03 -3.05
CA ALA A 203 26.10 0.97 -2.48
C ALA A 203 26.09 1.29 -0.98
N PHE A 204 25.29 2.27 -0.57
CA PHE A 204 25.15 2.63 0.85
C PHE A 204 24.55 1.50 1.68
N ALA A 205 23.45 0.91 1.22
CA ALA A 205 22.78 -0.17 1.92
C ALA A 205 23.63 -1.45 1.97
N GLU A 206 24.34 -1.79 0.90
CA GLU A 206 25.29 -2.90 0.87
C GLU A 206 26.36 -2.73 1.96
N GLU A 207 27.00 -1.57 2.02
CA GLU A 207 28.08 -1.30 2.97
C GLU A 207 27.59 -1.24 4.42
N ARG A 208 26.45 -0.58 4.66
CA ARG A 208 26.04 -0.17 6.00
C ARG A 208 24.98 -1.06 6.62
N ILE A 209 24.27 -1.86 5.80
CA ILE A 209 23.15 -2.69 6.25
C ILE A 209 23.38 -4.16 5.88
N PHE A 210 23.46 -4.47 4.58
CA PHE A 210 23.38 -5.86 4.13
C PHE A 210 24.62 -6.66 4.53
N ARG A 211 25.82 -6.14 4.26
CA ARG A 211 27.08 -6.81 4.61
C ARG A 211 27.24 -7.01 6.12
N PRO A 212 27.01 -5.98 6.98
CA PRO A 212 27.09 -6.15 8.43
C PRO A 212 26.10 -7.17 9.00
N LEU A 213 24.92 -7.33 8.36
CA LEU A 213 23.91 -8.29 8.77
C LEU A 213 24.08 -9.67 8.10
N GLY A 214 25.02 -9.79 7.16
CA GLY A 214 25.27 -11.04 6.41
C GLY A 214 24.15 -11.37 5.41
N MET A 215 23.45 -10.35 4.87
CA MET A 215 22.42 -10.46 3.84
C MET A 215 23.07 -10.49 2.45
N ARG A 216 23.66 -11.62 2.09
CA ARG A 216 24.55 -11.75 0.92
C ARG A 216 23.82 -11.79 -0.42
N ASP A 217 22.54 -12.13 -0.39
CA ASP A 217 21.67 -12.29 -1.56
C ASP A 217 20.66 -11.13 -1.66
N THR A 218 21.02 -9.96 -1.08
CA THR A 218 20.16 -8.79 -1.00
C THR A 218 20.83 -7.57 -1.64
N HIS A 219 20.10 -6.89 -2.54
CA HIS A 219 20.55 -5.61 -3.11
C HIS A 219 19.35 -4.78 -3.59
N PHE A 220 19.54 -3.45 -3.67
CA PHE A 220 18.64 -2.62 -4.45
C PHE A 220 19.00 -2.80 -5.94
N HIS A 221 18.02 -3.25 -6.72
CA HIS A 221 18.18 -3.48 -8.15
C HIS A 221 17.89 -2.17 -8.90
N ASP A 222 18.92 -1.56 -9.45
CA ASP A 222 18.91 -0.23 -10.07
C ASP A 222 19.21 -0.25 -11.58
N ASP A 223 19.33 -1.43 -12.15
CA ASP A 223 19.51 -1.69 -13.57
C ASP A 223 18.66 -2.90 -13.98
N HIS A 224 17.56 -2.67 -14.70
CA HIS A 224 16.63 -3.72 -15.14
C HIS A 224 17.30 -4.78 -16.04
N SER A 225 18.44 -4.45 -16.66
CA SER A 225 19.19 -5.35 -17.54
C SER A 225 20.18 -6.24 -16.79
N GLU A 226 20.44 -5.98 -15.50
CA GLU A 226 21.38 -6.77 -14.70
C GLU A 226 20.89 -8.21 -14.51
N VAL A 227 21.78 -9.17 -14.76
CA VAL A 227 21.50 -10.59 -14.51
C VAL A 227 21.60 -10.89 -13.02
N VAL A 228 20.48 -11.28 -12.41
CA VAL A 228 20.42 -11.70 -11.02
C VAL A 228 20.32 -13.24 -10.96
N PRO A 229 21.40 -13.94 -10.55
CA PRO A 229 21.38 -15.41 -10.41
C PRO A 229 20.28 -15.85 -9.45
N ARG A 230 19.60 -16.98 -9.75
CA ARG A 230 18.50 -17.53 -8.93
C ARG A 230 17.26 -16.62 -8.81
N ARG A 231 17.14 -15.59 -9.63
CA ARG A 231 15.94 -14.73 -9.66
C ARG A 231 14.72 -15.55 -10.08
N ALA A 232 13.66 -15.51 -9.28
CA ALA A 232 12.36 -16.00 -9.68
C ALA A 232 11.74 -15.01 -10.68
N SER A 233 11.25 -15.51 -11.82
CA SER A 233 10.36 -14.75 -12.71
C SER A 233 8.97 -14.65 -12.10
N ALA A 234 8.21 -13.61 -12.40
CA ALA A 234 6.87 -13.43 -11.87
C ALA A 234 5.82 -13.47 -12.98
N TYR A 235 4.61 -13.86 -12.61
CA TYR A 235 3.56 -14.25 -13.55
C TYR A 235 2.21 -13.68 -13.15
N SER A 236 1.40 -13.41 -14.18
CA SER A 236 -0.03 -13.10 -14.03
C SER A 236 -0.86 -14.10 -14.85
N PRO A 237 -2.07 -14.46 -14.41
CA PRO A 237 -2.93 -15.36 -15.19
C PRO A 237 -3.34 -14.69 -16.50
N ARG A 238 -3.55 -15.51 -17.54
CA ARG A 238 -4.06 -15.09 -18.84
C ARG A 238 -5.55 -15.40 -18.94
N ASP A 239 -6.27 -14.55 -19.66
CA ASP A 239 -7.62 -14.88 -20.10
C ASP A 239 -7.59 -16.17 -20.95
N GLY A 240 -8.45 -17.12 -20.61
CA GLY A 240 -8.46 -18.44 -21.26
C GLY A 240 -7.50 -19.47 -20.68
N GLY A 241 -6.76 -19.15 -19.61
CA GLY A 241 -5.89 -20.07 -18.86
C GLY A 241 -4.40 -19.90 -19.15
N GLY A 242 -3.58 -20.48 -18.27
CA GLY A 242 -2.12 -20.35 -18.30
C GLY A 242 -1.61 -19.03 -17.71
N TRP A 243 -0.32 -18.72 -17.97
CA TRP A 243 0.40 -17.64 -17.35
C TRP A 243 1.07 -16.72 -18.39
N SER A 244 1.24 -15.47 -18.06
CA SER A 244 2.08 -14.50 -18.77
C SER A 244 3.16 -13.98 -17.84
N ILE A 245 4.36 -13.71 -18.37
CA ILE A 245 5.42 -13.04 -17.62
C ILE A 245 4.92 -11.66 -17.19
N SER A 246 5.13 -11.32 -15.93
CA SER A 246 4.69 -10.07 -15.34
C SER A 246 5.78 -9.58 -14.37
N VAL A 247 6.81 -8.96 -14.91
CA VAL A 247 7.97 -8.44 -14.16
C VAL A 247 8.03 -6.92 -14.29
N PRO A 248 8.44 -6.19 -13.24
CA PRO A 248 8.63 -4.74 -13.33
C PRO A 248 9.82 -4.40 -14.20
N VAL A 249 9.74 -3.27 -14.89
CA VAL A 249 10.82 -2.69 -15.71
C VAL A 249 11.15 -1.31 -15.13
N PHE A 250 11.95 -1.29 -14.05
CA PHE A 250 12.26 -0.08 -13.30
C PHE A 250 13.76 0.06 -13.07
N ASP A 251 14.30 1.28 -13.31
CA ASP A 251 15.61 1.73 -12.89
C ASP A 251 15.48 2.83 -11.82
N TYR A 252 14.41 2.77 -11.01
CA TYR A 252 14.28 3.56 -9.79
C TYR A 252 14.08 2.62 -8.58
N TYR A 253 14.46 3.09 -7.42
CA TYR A 253 14.53 2.30 -6.19
C TYR A 253 14.20 3.13 -4.95
N GLY A 254 14.23 2.50 -3.79
CA GLY A 254 13.90 3.11 -2.51
C GLY A 254 12.46 2.88 -2.11
N SER A 255 11.49 3.14 -2.97
CA SER A 255 10.09 2.78 -2.76
C SER A 255 9.80 1.31 -3.05
N THR A 256 10.63 0.71 -3.90
CA THR A 256 10.56 -0.65 -4.45
C THR A 256 11.95 -1.12 -4.84
N SER A 257 12.06 -2.18 -5.60
CA SER A 257 13.27 -2.68 -6.25
C SER A 257 14.31 -3.33 -5.32
N LEU A 258 13.94 -3.71 -4.09
CA LEU A 258 14.78 -4.60 -3.30
C LEU A 258 14.60 -6.05 -3.81
N PHE A 259 15.72 -6.69 -4.11
CA PHE A 259 15.82 -8.11 -4.40
C PHE A 259 16.45 -8.81 -3.19
N THR A 260 15.82 -9.89 -2.73
CA THR A 260 16.28 -10.61 -1.53
C THR A 260 15.72 -12.04 -1.48
N THR A 261 16.22 -12.84 -0.56
CA THR A 261 15.69 -14.15 -0.18
C THR A 261 14.88 -14.07 1.11
N VAL A 262 14.01 -15.05 1.35
CA VAL A 262 13.28 -15.15 2.64
C VAL A 262 14.25 -15.27 3.83
N GLY A 263 15.39 -15.95 3.65
CA GLY A 263 16.41 -16.12 4.69
C GLY A 263 17.14 -14.82 5.04
N ASP A 264 17.50 -14.02 4.03
CA ASP A 264 18.13 -12.71 4.27
C ASP A 264 17.18 -11.72 4.92
N LEU A 265 15.89 -11.73 4.52
CA LEU A 265 14.92 -10.85 5.18
C LEU A 265 14.75 -11.21 6.66
N LEU A 266 14.78 -12.49 7.04
CA LEU A 266 14.72 -12.86 8.47
C LEU A 266 15.93 -12.39 9.27
N LYS A 267 17.12 -12.24 8.66
CA LYS A 267 18.28 -11.61 9.33
C LYS A 267 18.02 -10.12 9.61
N TRP A 268 17.33 -9.44 8.68
CA TRP A 268 16.89 -8.08 8.88
C TRP A 268 15.86 -7.97 10.02
N GLU A 269 14.85 -8.82 10.02
CA GLU A 269 13.83 -8.82 11.07
C GLU A 269 14.43 -9.14 12.47
N ALA A 270 15.45 -10.00 12.50
CA ALA A 270 16.21 -10.24 13.74
C ALA A 270 16.94 -8.99 14.21
N ASN A 271 17.47 -8.14 13.31
CA ASN A 271 18.04 -6.84 13.67
C ASN A 271 16.99 -5.88 14.21
N LEU A 272 15.76 -5.91 13.72
CA LEU A 272 14.66 -5.11 14.28
C LEU A 272 14.21 -5.59 15.66
N LEU A 273 14.44 -6.85 16.02
CA LEU A 273 14.16 -7.39 17.37
C LEU A 273 15.33 -7.17 18.34
N GLN A 274 16.56 -7.33 17.86
CA GLN A 274 17.80 -7.17 18.63
C GLN A 274 18.83 -6.41 17.76
N PRO A 275 18.91 -5.09 17.87
CA PRO A 275 19.71 -4.27 16.99
C PRO A 275 21.22 -4.58 17.06
N ARG A 276 21.77 -5.00 15.93
CA ARG A 276 23.21 -5.14 15.68
C ARG A 276 23.75 -3.98 14.86
N VAL A 277 22.90 -3.39 14.03
CA VAL A 277 23.17 -2.23 13.19
C VAL A 277 22.15 -1.15 13.52
N GLY A 278 22.55 0.11 13.53
CA GLY A 278 21.71 1.29 13.75
C GLY A 278 21.37 1.58 15.22
N GLY A 279 21.48 0.59 16.10
CA GLY A 279 21.20 0.75 17.54
C GLY A 279 19.70 0.84 17.87
N GLN A 280 19.39 0.79 19.16
CA GLN A 280 18.01 0.69 19.66
C GLN A 280 17.16 1.91 19.28
N ALA A 281 17.69 3.11 19.39
CA ALA A 281 16.94 4.34 19.13
C ALA A 281 16.43 4.42 17.68
N LEU A 282 17.23 3.99 16.69
CA LEU A 282 16.82 3.97 15.29
C LEU A 282 15.73 2.92 15.05
N VAL A 283 15.91 1.71 15.63
CA VAL A 283 14.91 0.64 15.51
C VAL A 283 13.59 1.04 16.18
N ASP A 284 13.64 1.69 17.34
CA ASP A 284 12.43 2.17 18.02
C ASP A 284 11.71 3.23 17.19
N TRP A 285 12.44 4.12 16.53
CA TRP A 285 11.85 5.08 15.62
C TRP A 285 11.15 4.38 14.43
N LEU A 286 11.78 3.37 13.83
CA LEU A 286 11.11 2.62 12.73
C LEU A 286 9.77 2.03 13.18
N ARG A 287 9.67 1.59 14.43
CA ARG A 287 8.49 0.94 15.01
C ARG A 287 7.54 1.90 15.73
N THR A 288 7.78 3.21 15.62
CA THR A 288 6.90 4.22 16.21
C THR A 288 5.94 4.77 15.16
N SER A 289 4.63 4.71 15.46
CA SER A 289 3.61 5.28 14.57
C SER A 289 3.79 6.78 14.43
N ALA A 290 3.70 7.27 13.20
CA ALA A 290 3.52 8.70 12.99
C ALA A 290 2.15 9.17 13.52
N THR A 291 2.11 10.45 13.88
CA THR A 291 0.89 11.12 14.37
C THR A 291 0.58 12.28 13.45
N LEU A 292 -0.67 12.39 13.01
CA LEU A 292 -1.16 13.52 12.22
C LEU A 292 -1.27 14.79 13.09
N LYS A 293 -1.38 15.96 12.47
CA LYS A 293 -1.64 17.23 13.16
C LYS A 293 -2.93 17.24 13.98
N SER A 294 -3.87 16.35 13.65
CA SER A 294 -5.11 16.12 14.43
C SER A 294 -4.88 15.37 15.75
N GLY A 295 -3.68 14.77 15.95
CA GLY A 295 -3.38 13.91 17.07
C GLY A 295 -3.64 12.42 16.81
N GLU A 296 -4.18 12.06 15.65
CA GLU A 296 -4.46 10.67 15.27
C GLU A 296 -3.20 9.93 14.86
N ALA A 297 -3.01 8.71 15.39
CA ALA A 297 -1.93 7.83 14.97
C ALA A 297 -2.24 7.21 13.59
N THR A 298 -1.22 7.11 12.73
CA THR A 298 -1.41 6.59 11.37
C THR A 298 -1.38 5.05 11.30
N GLY A 299 -0.84 4.38 12.32
CA GLY A 299 -0.55 2.95 12.26
C GLY A 299 0.65 2.60 11.37
N TYR A 300 1.40 3.61 10.91
CA TYR A 300 2.57 3.44 10.04
C TYR A 300 3.80 4.09 10.67
N GLY A 301 4.85 3.31 10.82
CA GLY A 301 6.16 3.75 11.27
C GLY A 301 7.05 4.19 10.11
N ALA A 302 8.36 4.00 10.23
CA ALA A 302 9.28 4.31 9.14
C ALA A 302 9.48 3.07 8.23
N GLY A 303 8.63 2.92 7.23
CA GLY A 303 8.63 1.78 6.31
C GLY A 303 7.99 0.51 6.90
N LEU A 304 7.28 0.62 8.00
CA LEU A 304 6.63 -0.48 8.70
C LEU A 304 5.16 -0.19 8.95
N THR A 305 4.29 -1.12 8.62
CA THR A 305 2.92 -1.17 9.12
C THR A 305 2.94 -1.73 10.54
N LEU A 306 2.24 -1.06 11.44
CA LEU A 306 2.12 -1.43 12.84
C LEU A 306 0.70 -1.88 13.13
N GLY A 307 0.52 -2.96 13.88
CA GLY A 307 -0.80 -3.48 14.14
C GLY A 307 -0.85 -4.48 15.29
N THR A 308 -1.94 -5.19 15.35
CA THR A 308 -2.15 -6.29 16.28
C THR A 308 -2.73 -7.48 15.55
N TYR A 309 -2.34 -8.67 15.93
CA TYR A 309 -2.92 -9.92 15.46
C TYR A 309 -3.11 -10.88 16.64
N GLN A 310 -4.31 -11.39 16.82
CA GLN A 310 -4.68 -12.24 17.97
C GLN A 310 -4.25 -11.66 19.35
N GLY A 311 -4.35 -10.33 19.48
CA GLY A 311 -3.97 -9.62 20.70
C GLY A 311 -2.47 -9.44 20.92
N GLN A 312 -1.63 -9.87 19.97
CA GLN A 312 -0.20 -9.61 19.98
C GLN A 312 0.14 -8.41 19.09
N ARG A 313 1.10 -7.59 19.50
CA ARG A 313 1.64 -6.52 18.67
C ARG A 313 2.32 -7.12 17.43
N THR A 314 2.19 -6.45 16.30
CA THR A 314 2.85 -6.84 15.07
C THR A 314 3.47 -5.63 14.39
N PHE A 315 4.55 -5.87 13.67
CA PHE A 315 5.06 -4.94 12.67
C PHE A 315 5.54 -5.72 11.44
N GLY A 316 5.59 -5.06 10.30
CA GLY A 316 6.02 -5.67 9.05
C GLY A 316 5.62 -4.84 7.85
N HIS A 317 5.65 -5.41 6.67
CA HIS A 317 5.18 -4.75 5.45
C HIS A 317 4.77 -5.76 4.39
N ASN A 318 3.82 -5.37 3.55
CA ASN A 318 3.45 -6.11 2.35
C ASN A 318 4.13 -5.51 1.11
N GLY A 319 4.31 -6.31 0.08
CA GLY A 319 4.82 -5.85 -1.20
C GLY A 319 3.99 -6.39 -2.37
N ALA A 320 3.73 -5.54 -3.34
CA ALA A 320 3.06 -5.91 -4.59
C ALA A 320 3.63 -5.10 -5.74
N ASP A 321 4.15 -5.79 -6.74
CA ASP A 321 4.67 -5.16 -7.95
C ASP A 321 4.64 -6.15 -9.11
N ALA A 322 4.03 -5.76 -10.26
CA ALA A 322 3.79 -6.65 -11.37
C ALA A 322 3.21 -8.00 -10.89
N GLY A 323 3.88 -9.13 -11.17
CA GLY A 323 3.47 -10.46 -10.71
C GLY A 323 3.98 -10.83 -9.31
N TYR A 324 4.89 -10.05 -8.71
CA TYR A 324 5.43 -10.34 -7.38
C TYR A 324 4.49 -9.92 -6.26
N ARG A 325 4.39 -10.76 -5.24
CA ARG A 325 3.65 -10.52 -4.00
C ARG A 325 4.51 -10.95 -2.83
N SER A 326 4.64 -10.13 -1.82
CA SER A 326 5.46 -10.42 -0.65
C SER A 326 4.77 -9.96 0.63
N SER A 327 5.09 -10.60 1.73
CA SER A 327 4.65 -10.17 3.06
C SER A 327 5.66 -10.63 4.10
N VAL A 328 5.88 -9.79 5.09
CA VAL A 328 6.60 -10.14 6.31
C VAL A 328 5.83 -9.60 7.50
N ALA A 329 5.72 -10.40 8.55
CA ALA A 329 5.21 -9.97 9.84
C ALA A 329 6.09 -10.49 10.97
N VAL A 330 6.33 -9.63 11.93
CA VAL A 330 7.05 -9.91 13.17
C VAL A 330 6.09 -9.79 14.34
N TYR A 331 6.16 -10.74 15.25
CA TYR A 331 5.42 -10.83 16.50
C TYR A 331 6.44 -10.68 17.64
N PRO A 332 6.77 -9.46 18.06
CA PRO A 332 7.90 -9.21 18.98
C PRO A 332 7.73 -9.89 20.33
N ASP A 333 6.49 -9.97 20.83
CA ASP A 333 6.20 -10.58 22.13
C ASP A 333 6.43 -12.11 22.13
N SER A 334 6.30 -12.74 20.96
CA SER A 334 6.57 -14.16 20.73
C SER A 334 7.91 -14.43 20.07
N ARG A 335 8.70 -13.38 19.77
CA ARG A 335 9.99 -13.44 19.05
C ARG A 335 9.90 -14.28 17.77
N LEU A 336 8.76 -14.17 17.06
CA LEU A 336 8.44 -14.88 15.84
C LEU A 336 8.47 -13.90 14.67
N ALA A 337 9.10 -14.29 13.56
CA ALA A 337 8.97 -13.60 12.28
C ALA A 337 8.62 -14.60 11.17
N VAL A 338 7.74 -14.20 10.28
CA VAL A 338 7.27 -15.00 9.13
C VAL A 338 7.43 -14.16 7.87
N ALA A 339 8.13 -14.70 6.87
CA ALA A 339 8.28 -14.08 5.56
C ALA A 339 7.74 -15.03 4.48
N VAL A 340 6.94 -14.50 3.55
CA VAL A 340 6.38 -15.23 2.40
C VAL A 340 6.53 -14.37 1.15
N PHE A 341 7.24 -14.90 0.13
CA PHE A 341 7.43 -14.26 -1.17
C PHE A 341 6.87 -15.15 -2.27
N CYS A 342 6.00 -14.61 -3.09
CA CYS A 342 5.34 -15.34 -4.18
C CYS A 342 5.60 -14.64 -5.52
N ASN A 343 5.67 -15.42 -6.59
CA ASN A 343 5.84 -14.93 -7.95
C ASN A 343 4.55 -15.06 -8.80
N ALA A 344 3.40 -15.05 -8.16
CA ALA A 344 2.08 -15.04 -8.80
C ALA A 344 1.27 -13.81 -8.37
N SER A 345 0.74 -13.04 -9.32
CA SER A 345 -0.05 -11.83 -9.03
C SER A 345 -1.35 -12.12 -8.26
N THR A 346 -1.83 -13.35 -8.29
CA THR A 346 -3.03 -13.82 -7.56
C THR A 346 -2.75 -14.28 -6.14
N ALA A 347 -1.49 -14.40 -5.73
CA ALA A 347 -1.14 -14.79 -4.37
C ALA A 347 -1.45 -13.67 -3.37
N VAL A 348 -1.85 -14.06 -2.16
CA VAL A 348 -2.11 -13.16 -1.03
C VAL A 348 -1.18 -13.54 0.14
N PRO A 349 0.14 -13.21 0.09
CA PRO A 349 1.10 -13.62 1.10
C PRO A 349 0.76 -13.21 2.52
N ALA A 350 0.05 -12.10 2.70
CA ALA A 350 -0.38 -11.64 4.02
C ALA A 350 -1.31 -12.64 4.72
N GLU A 351 -2.15 -13.37 3.97
CA GLU A 351 -2.95 -14.46 4.53
C GLU A 351 -2.08 -15.66 4.92
N PHE A 352 -1.13 -16.03 4.07
CA PHE A 352 -0.19 -17.11 4.39
C PHE A 352 0.64 -16.79 5.62
N VAL A 353 1.14 -15.55 5.73
CA VAL A 353 1.89 -15.10 6.93
C VAL A 353 1.04 -15.28 8.19
N ARG A 354 -0.24 -14.88 8.18
CA ARG A 354 -1.14 -15.07 9.32
C ARG A 354 -1.38 -16.55 9.62
N LYS A 355 -1.73 -17.36 8.61
CA LYS A 355 -1.97 -18.82 8.77
C LYS A 355 -0.73 -19.55 9.27
N VAL A 356 0.47 -19.17 8.79
CA VAL A 356 1.73 -19.72 9.32
C VAL A 356 1.95 -19.28 10.76
N ALA A 357 1.71 -18.01 11.08
CA ALA A 357 1.80 -17.54 12.46
C ALA A 357 0.84 -18.30 13.40
N ASP A 358 -0.38 -18.63 12.96
CA ASP A 358 -1.34 -19.45 13.73
C ASP A 358 -0.79 -20.82 14.07
N VAL A 359 -0.06 -21.44 13.13
CA VAL A 359 0.61 -22.73 13.38
C VAL A 359 1.63 -22.61 14.52
N TYR A 360 2.31 -21.48 14.65
CA TYR A 360 3.37 -21.24 15.64
C TYR A 360 2.86 -20.67 16.98
N LEU A 361 1.84 -19.82 16.93
CA LEU A 361 1.29 -19.13 18.10
C LEU A 361 0.20 -19.95 18.81
N GLY A 362 -0.33 -20.99 18.14
CA GLY A 362 -1.53 -21.70 18.52
C GLY A 362 -2.78 -20.91 18.11
N THR A 363 -3.80 -21.63 17.66
CA THR A 363 -5.09 -21.00 17.31
C THR A 363 -5.77 -20.49 18.57
N ARG A 364 -5.92 -19.18 18.68
CA ARG A 364 -6.97 -18.63 19.55
C ARG A 364 -8.31 -18.76 18.81
N PRO A 365 -9.44 -18.92 19.51
CA PRO A 365 -10.74 -18.82 18.87
C PRO A 365 -10.78 -17.50 18.10
N GLU A 366 -11.01 -17.56 16.78
CA GLU A 366 -11.33 -16.34 16.05
C GLU A 366 -12.50 -15.67 16.75
N PRO A 367 -12.50 -14.32 16.86
CA PRO A 367 -13.72 -13.64 17.24
C PRO A 367 -14.82 -14.15 16.31
N VAL A 368 -15.95 -14.55 16.88
CA VAL A 368 -17.08 -15.11 16.14
C VAL A 368 -17.34 -14.18 14.95
N LYS A 369 -17.11 -14.67 13.73
CA LYS A 369 -17.44 -13.90 12.52
C LYS A 369 -18.91 -13.55 12.66
N ALA A 370 -19.23 -12.25 12.64
CA ALA A 370 -20.60 -11.80 12.68
C ALA A 370 -21.37 -12.55 11.59
N SER A 371 -22.44 -13.26 11.99
CA SER A 371 -23.28 -13.97 11.03
C SER A 371 -23.86 -12.96 10.06
N PRO A 372 -23.88 -13.23 8.74
CA PRO A 372 -24.50 -12.34 7.78
C PRO A 372 -25.92 -11.99 8.21
N LEU A 373 -26.22 -10.69 8.31
CA LEU A 373 -27.56 -10.22 8.57
C LEU A 373 -28.40 -10.32 7.29
N SER A 374 -29.63 -10.85 7.41
CA SER A 374 -30.57 -10.81 6.28
C SER A 374 -31.11 -9.39 6.13
N VAL A 375 -30.82 -8.75 4.99
CA VAL A 375 -31.30 -7.41 4.66
C VAL A 375 -32.25 -7.54 3.46
N PRO A 376 -33.48 -6.97 3.52
CA PRO A 376 -34.40 -6.99 2.40
C PRO A 376 -33.77 -6.38 1.14
N GLU A 377 -33.99 -7.00 -0.03
CA GLU A 377 -33.43 -6.54 -1.31
C GLU A 377 -33.79 -5.08 -1.63
N ALA A 378 -35.00 -4.66 -1.27
CA ALA A 378 -35.44 -3.27 -1.43
C ALA A 378 -34.56 -2.29 -0.64
N ALA A 379 -34.11 -2.67 0.56
CA ALA A 379 -33.20 -1.86 1.38
C ALA A 379 -31.79 -1.83 0.78
N LEU A 380 -31.29 -2.96 0.23
CA LEU A 380 -30.02 -2.99 -0.50
C LEU A 380 -30.08 -2.14 -1.77
N LYS A 381 -31.18 -2.20 -2.51
CA LYS A 381 -31.41 -1.38 -3.71
C LYS A 381 -31.41 0.12 -3.39
N ASP A 382 -31.92 0.50 -2.23
CA ASP A 382 -31.91 1.89 -1.77
C ASP A 382 -30.50 2.39 -1.43
N LEU A 383 -29.55 1.50 -1.09
CA LEU A 383 -28.13 1.83 -0.88
C LEU A 383 -27.33 1.92 -2.19
N ALA A 384 -27.80 1.33 -3.28
CA ALA A 384 -27.14 1.41 -4.58
C ALA A 384 -27.18 2.86 -5.11
N GLY A 385 -26.11 3.26 -5.80
CA GLY A 385 -25.99 4.62 -6.35
C GLY A 385 -24.56 5.11 -6.47
N VAL A 386 -24.42 6.38 -6.79
CA VAL A 386 -23.13 7.04 -6.93
C VAL A 386 -22.89 7.91 -5.71
N TYR A 387 -21.71 7.77 -5.10
CA TYR A 387 -21.28 8.50 -3.92
C TYR A 387 -19.95 9.19 -4.20
N TRP A 388 -19.82 10.42 -3.76
CA TRP A 388 -18.63 11.24 -3.97
C TRP A 388 -18.14 11.84 -2.67
N SER A 389 -16.83 11.91 -2.48
CA SER A 389 -16.18 12.55 -1.34
C SER A 389 -15.62 13.91 -1.75
N ALA A 390 -16.11 14.98 -1.11
CA ALA A 390 -15.60 16.33 -1.35
C ALA A 390 -14.14 16.52 -0.88
N VAL A 391 -13.72 15.75 0.12
CA VAL A 391 -12.36 15.80 0.70
C VAL A 391 -11.35 15.14 -0.25
N THR A 392 -11.60 13.90 -0.61
CA THR A 392 -10.66 13.12 -1.43
C THR A 392 -10.88 13.26 -2.92
N ASP A 393 -12.01 13.87 -3.33
CA ASP A 393 -12.48 13.94 -4.72
C ASP A 393 -12.65 12.56 -5.37
N GLN A 394 -12.98 11.55 -4.56
CA GLN A 394 -13.17 10.19 -5.02
C GLN A 394 -14.65 9.83 -5.19
N VAL A 395 -14.90 8.93 -6.12
CA VAL A 395 -16.23 8.41 -6.43
C VAL A 395 -16.28 6.92 -6.11
N VAL A 396 -17.34 6.51 -5.42
CA VAL A 396 -17.71 5.13 -5.21
C VAL A 396 -19.05 4.89 -5.91
N ARG A 397 -19.13 3.82 -6.69
CA ARG A 397 -20.37 3.39 -7.34
C ARG A 397 -20.81 2.06 -6.75
N LEU A 398 -22.00 2.02 -6.17
CA LEU A 398 -22.57 0.81 -5.60
C LEU A 398 -23.71 0.30 -6.48
N GLU A 399 -23.68 -0.98 -6.76
CA GLU A 399 -24.74 -1.68 -7.51
C GLU A 399 -25.26 -2.88 -6.74
N LEU A 400 -26.53 -3.21 -6.96
CA LEU A 400 -27.12 -4.46 -6.51
C LEU A 400 -26.94 -5.49 -7.64
N LYS A 401 -26.14 -6.53 -7.38
CA LYS A 401 -25.87 -7.59 -8.34
C LYS A 401 -25.92 -8.94 -7.63
N ASP A 402 -26.63 -9.90 -8.22
CA ASP A 402 -26.80 -11.26 -7.67
C ASP A 402 -27.32 -11.25 -6.21
N GLY A 403 -28.26 -10.34 -5.89
CA GLY A 403 -28.83 -10.19 -4.55
C GLY A 403 -27.90 -9.56 -3.51
N ALA A 404 -26.70 -9.11 -3.90
CA ALA A 404 -25.71 -8.50 -3.00
C ALA A 404 -25.32 -7.09 -3.46
N LEU A 405 -25.05 -6.22 -2.49
CA LEU A 405 -24.47 -4.89 -2.75
C LEU A 405 -22.98 -5.04 -3.07
N ARG A 406 -22.52 -4.38 -4.13
CA ARG A 406 -21.11 -4.40 -4.58
C ARG A 406 -20.65 -3.02 -4.99
N SER A 407 -19.38 -2.75 -4.80
CA SER A 407 -18.73 -1.65 -5.52
C SER A 407 -18.52 -2.06 -6.98
N VAL A 408 -18.86 -1.19 -7.93
CA VAL A 408 -18.73 -1.46 -9.37
C VAL A 408 -17.26 -1.79 -9.70
N GLY A 409 -17.06 -2.93 -10.35
CA GLY A 409 -15.73 -3.47 -10.66
C GLY A 409 -15.12 -4.34 -9.55
N ALA A 410 -15.70 -4.39 -8.36
CA ALA A 410 -15.23 -5.27 -7.28
C ALA A 410 -15.80 -6.70 -7.43
N MET A 411 -14.92 -7.69 -7.25
CA MET A 411 -15.32 -9.12 -7.25
C MET A 411 -16.08 -9.50 -5.97
N THR A 412 -15.69 -8.93 -4.84
CA THR A 412 -16.20 -9.29 -3.52
C THR A 412 -17.43 -8.45 -3.15
N PRO A 413 -18.53 -9.08 -2.68
CA PRO A 413 -19.70 -8.36 -2.21
C PRO A 413 -19.47 -7.69 -0.85
N LEU A 414 -20.30 -6.68 -0.57
CA LEU A 414 -20.49 -6.11 0.76
C LEU A 414 -21.44 -7.02 1.54
N VAL A 415 -20.96 -7.61 2.64
CA VAL A 415 -21.70 -8.55 3.48
C VAL A 415 -22.27 -7.78 4.69
N PRO A 416 -23.59 -7.66 4.85
CA PRO A 416 -24.18 -6.99 6.00
C PRO A 416 -23.96 -7.81 7.30
N VAL A 417 -23.46 -7.17 8.34
CA VAL A 417 -23.17 -7.83 9.64
C VAL A 417 -23.94 -7.19 10.80
N GLU A 418 -24.30 -5.92 10.67
CA GLU A 418 -25.17 -5.17 11.59
C GLU A 418 -26.08 -4.23 10.78
N PRO A 419 -27.13 -3.66 11.35
CA PRO A 419 -27.90 -2.63 10.67
C PRO A 419 -27.01 -1.48 10.19
N GLY A 420 -26.93 -1.31 8.86
CA GLY A 420 -26.11 -0.27 8.23
C GLY A 420 -24.61 -0.53 8.21
N LEU A 421 -24.11 -1.67 8.73
CA LEU A 421 -22.69 -2.05 8.66
C LEU A 421 -22.48 -3.23 7.73
N PHE A 422 -21.56 -3.07 6.79
CA PHE A 422 -21.17 -4.09 5.82
C PHE A 422 -19.66 -4.30 5.85
N LEU A 423 -19.23 -5.54 5.64
CA LEU A 423 -17.82 -5.92 5.49
C LEU A 423 -17.53 -6.37 4.06
N VAL A 424 -16.30 -6.21 3.60
CA VAL A 424 -15.84 -6.68 2.30
C VAL A 424 -15.11 -8.01 2.48
N GLY A 425 -15.82 -9.13 2.33
CA GLY A 425 -15.23 -10.47 2.47
C GLY A 425 -14.49 -10.65 3.81
N GLU A 426 -13.25 -11.08 3.75
CA GLU A 426 -12.36 -11.23 4.92
C GLU A 426 -11.44 -10.01 5.14
N SER A 427 -11.71 -8.90 4.45
CA SER A 427 -10.91 -7.69 4.61
C SER A 427 -11.24 -6.96 5.92
N THR A 428 -10.36 -6.05 6.29
CA THR A 428 -10.55 -5.14 7.44
C THR A 428 -11.38 -3.90 7.08
N GLU A 429 -11.92 -3.84 5.86
CA GLU A 429 -12.67 -2.68 5.38
C GLU A 429 -14.14 -2.75 5.77
N GLU A 430 -14.57 -1.78 6.56
CA GLU A 430 -15.96 -1.56 6.98
C GLU A 430 -16.62 -0.46 6.15
N TRP A 431 -17.86 -0.73 5.73
CA TRP A 431 -18.74 0.21 5.05
C TRP A 431 -19.95 0.47 5.93
N ARG A 432 -20.01 1.65 6.52
CA ARG A 432 -21.10 2.03 7.41
C ARG A 432 -22.00 3.05 6.75
N PHE A 433 -23.29 2.72 6.67
CA PHE A 433 -24.35 3.62 6.26
C PHE A 433 -25.05 4.14 7.53
N PRO A 434 -24.79 5.39 7.95
CA PRO A 434 -25.45 5.98 9.10
C PRO A 434 -26.97 6.04 8.91
N ALA A 435 -27.71 6.07 10.01
CA ALA A 435 -29.14 6.32 9.97
C ALA A 435 -29.41 7.67 9.29
N GLN A 436 -30.25 7.67 8.25
CA GLN A 436 -30.52 8.87 7.47
C GLN A 436 -31.42 9.83 8.25
N ALA A 437 -30.94 11.07 8.47
CA ALA A 437 -31.81 12.13 8.94
C ALA A 437 -32.77 12.55 7.83
N ALA A 438 -33.99 12.97 8.20
CA ALA A 438 -34.98 13.44 7.24
C ALA A 438 -34.39 14.60 6.40
N ARG A 439 -34.44 14.48 5.07
CA ARG A 439 -33.92 15.43 4.07
C ARG A 439 -32.39 15.55 3.95
N ALA A 440 -31.57 14.81 4.72
CA ALA A 440 -30.15 14.76 4.50
C ALA A 440 -29.79 13.80 3.33
N PRO A 441 -28.76 14.11 2.52
CA PRO A 441 -28.28 13.16 1.54
C PRO A 441 -27.73 11.92 2.25
N ARG A 442 -27.88 10.73 1.63
CA ARG A 442 -27.33 9.49 2.16
C ARG A 442 -25.81 9.53 2.13
N GLU A 443 -25.21 9.09 3.20
CA GLU A 443 -23.75 8.96 3.32
C GLU A 443 -23.33 7.49 3.46
N VAL A 444 -22.08 7.21 3.06
CA VAL A 444 -21.38 5.98 3.40
C VAL A 444 -19.99 6.34 3.95
N HIS A 445 -19.66 5.76 5.08
CA HIS A 445 -18.37 5.90 5.76
C HIS A 445 -17.56 4.63 5.54
N VAL A 446 -16.42 4.75 4.91
CA VAL A 446 -15.53 3.61 4.59
C VAL A 446 -14.29 3.72 5.46
N ARG A 447 -14.06 2.71 6.28
CA ARG A 447 -12.95 2.64 7.22
C ARG A 447 -12.20 1.32 7.08
N ASP A 448 -10.89 1.37 7.18
CA ASP A 448 -10.05 0.19 7.39
C ASP A 448 -9.81 0.04 8.90
N THR A 449 -10.34 -1.03 9.51
CA THR A 449 -10.23 -1.28 10.96
C THR A 449 -8.82 -1.72 11.39
N ALA A 450 -7.98 -2.15 10.45
CA ALA A 450 -6.55 -2.39 10.71
C ALA A 450 -5.75 -1.09 10.81
N SER A 451 -6.35 0.04 10.42
CA SER A 451 -5.77 1.38 10.47
C SER A 451 -6.45 2.22 11.56
N ALA A 452 -5.67 3.07 12.23
CA ALA A 452 -6.20 4.08 13.15
C ALA A 452 -6.79 5.31 12.43
N LEU A 453 -6.73 5.34 11.09
CA LEU A 453 -7.18 6.49 10.29
C LEU A 453 -8.70 6.68 10.36
N PRO A 454 -9.18 7.92 10.26
CA PRO A 454 -10.61 8.22 10.22
C PRO A 454 -11.29 7.62 8.98
N ALA A 455 -12.58 7.36 9.09
CA ALA A 455 -13.38 6.90 7.97
C ALA A 455 -13.41 7.94 6.85
N ARG A 456 -13.32 7.48 5.62
CA ARG A 456 -13.57 8.31 4.43
C ARG A 456 -15.07 8.44 4.23
N VAL A 457 -15.55 9.67 4.17
CA VAL A 457 -16.99 9.97 4.01
C VAL A 457 -17.29 10.25 2.54
N TYR A 458 -18.31 9.57 2.04
CA TYR A 458 -18.86 9.76 0.69
C TYR A 458 -20.34 10.08 0.79
N THR A 459 -20.78 11.10 0.08
CA THR A 459 -22.16 11.55 0.04
C THR A 459 -22.81 11.15 -1.29
N ARG A 460 -24.04 10.61 -1.24
CA ARG A 460 -24.78 10.23 -2.44
C ARG A 460 -25.05 11.45 -3.32
N VAL A 461 -24.85 11.30 -4.63
CA VAL A 461 -25.05 12.34 -5.62
C VAL A 461 -26.06 11.90 -6.69
N ASP A 462 -26.72 12.88 -7.35
CA ASP A 462 -27.56 12.61 -8.53
C ASP A 462 -26.65 12.56 -9.76
N ALA A 463 -26.43 11.37 -10.29
CA ALA A 463 -25.51 11.07 -11.39
C ALA A 463 -26.04 11.53 -12.78
N LYS A 464 -26.69 12.69 -12.83
CA LYS A 464 -27.14 13.26 -14.10
C LYS A 464 -26.04 14.06 -14.79
N PRO A 465 -25.74 13.77 -16.06
CA PRO A 465 -24.80 14.59 -16.82
C PRO A 465 -25.38 16.00 -17.07
N PRO A 466 -24.53 16.98 -17.44
CA PRO A 466 -25.01 18.28 -17.88
C PRO A 466 -25.83 18.15 -19.17
N SER A 467 -26.81 19.05 -19.35
CA SER A 467 -27.71 19.04 -20.52
C SER A 467 -26.97 19.27 -21.86
N ALA A 468 -25.83 19.95 -21.85
CA ALA A 468 -25.04 20.30 -23.04
C ALA A 468 -23.70 19.54 -23.06
N LEU A 469 -23.73 18.22 -23.25
CA LEU A 469 -22.51 17.39 -23.30
C LEU A 469 -21.53 17.82 -24.40
N GLU A 470 -22.03 18.26 -25.56
CA GLU A 470 -21.19 18.73 -26.67
C GLU A 470 -20.29 19.90 -26.31
N ALA A 471 -20.67 20.71 -25.33
CA ALA A 471 -19.83 21.81 -24.84
C ALA A 471 -18.53 21.33 -24.18
N LEU A 472 -18.47 20.06 -23.75
CA LEU A 472 -17.30 19.43 -23.14
C LEU A 472 -16.25 19.01 -24.18
N ALA A 473 -16.64 18.86 -25.45
CA ALA A 473 -15.73 18.45 -26.51
C ALA A 473 -14.63 19.50 -26.73
N GLY A 474 -13.39 19.03 -26.87
CA GLY A 474 -12.23 19.91 -27.05
C GLY A 474 -10.91 19.24 -26.72
N GLN A 475 -9.84 20.02 -26.83
CA GLN A 475 -8.49 19.62 -26.38
C GLN A 475 -8.14 20.35 -25.09
N TYR A 476 -7.55 19.62 -24.15
CA TYR A 476 -7.17 20.12 -22.82
C TYR A 476 -5.73 19.70 -22.54
N HIS A 477 -4.87 20.69 -22.27
CA HIS A 477 -3.45 20.44 -21.97
C HIS A 477 -3.15 20.61 -20.49
N SER A 478 -2.45 19.64 -19.92
CA SER A 478 -1.94 19.70 -18.55
C SER A 478 -0.42 19.81 -18.55
N ASP A 479 0.11 20.95 -18.09
CA ASP A 479 1.54 21.14 -17.91
C ASP A 479 2.11 20.22 -16.80
N GLU A 480 1.28 19.81 -15.84
CA GLU A 480 1.71 18.99 -14.70
C GLU A 480 2.12 17.56 -15.10
N VAL A 481 1.58 17.06 -16.19
CA VAL A 481 1.91 15.76 -16.78
C VAL A 481 2.34 15.87 -18.24
N ASP A 482 2.47 17.10 -18.76
CA ASP A 482 2.85 17.42 -20.14
C ASP A 482 2.05 16.62 -21.18
N MET A 483 0.72 16.62 -21.02
CA MET A 483 -0.16 15.78 -21.83
C MET A 483 -1.40 16.54 -22.31
N THR A 484 -1.77 16.28 -23.57
CA THR A 484 -3.01 16.79 -24.16
C THR A 484 -4.08 15.69 -24.19
N PHE A 485 -5.20 15.99 -23.55
CA PHE A 485 -6.39 15.14 -23.50
C PHE A 485 -7.39 15.64 -24.54
N THR A 486 -7.87 14.77 -25.42
CA THR A 486 -8.91 15.09 -26.38
C THR A 486 -10.23 14.49 -25.91
N VAL A 487 -11.22 15.35 -25.66
CA VAL A 487 -12.58 14.97 -25.28
C VAL A 487 -13.47 15.01 -26.52
N ARG A 488 -14.23 13.94 -26.76
CA ARG A 488 -15.29 13.85 -27.78
C ARG A 488 -16.55 13.30 -27.15
N VAL A 489 -17.69 13.68 -27.65
CA VAL A 489 -18.96 13.06 -27.30
C VAL A 489 -19.31 12.04 -28.39
N GLU A 490 -19.41 10.79 -28.02
CA GLU A 490 -19.72 9.67 -28.89
C GLU A 490 -20.82 8.82 -28.23
N ASP A 491 -21.87 8.49 -28.92
CA ASP A 491 -23.04 7.74 -28.42
C ASP A 491 -23.63 8.35 -27.13
N GLY A 492 -23.69 9.69 -27.05
CA GLY A 492 -24.22 10.40 -25.89
C GLY A 492 -23.35 10.34 -24.63
N LYS A 493 -22.09 9.90 -24.74
CA LYS A 493 -21.13 9.84 -23.62
C LYS A 493 -19.85 10.58 -23.96
N PRO A 494 -19.28 11.37 -23.04
CA PRO A 494 -17.95 11.94 -23.21
C PRO A 494 -16.89 10.84 -23.13
N ARG A 495 -15.96 10.86 -24.07
CA ARG A 495 -14.79 9.99 -24.14
C ARG A 495 -13.53 10.81 -24.14
N VAL A 496 -12.56 10.42 -23.37
CA VAL A 496 -11.25 11.05 -23.33
C VAL A 496 -10.23 10.16 -24.01
N ARG A 497 -9.44 10.76 -24.89
CA ARG A 497 -8.28 10.13 -25.51
C ARG A 497 -7.04 10.95 -25.18
N TRP A 498 -5.98 10.25 -24.76
CA TRP A 498 -4.63 10.78 -24.63
C TRP A 498 -3.65 9.71 -25.09
N GLN A 499 -2.51 10.06 -25.63
CA GLN A 499 -1.62 9.12 -26.34
C GLN A 499 -2.28 8.35 -27.50
N ARG A 500 -1.47 7.59 -28.25
CA ARG A 500 -1.91 6.91 -29.47
C ARG A 500 -3.03 5.89 -29.27
N GLN A 501 -3.18 5.32 -28.08
CA GLN A 501 -4.14 4.22 -27.85
C GLN A 501 -4.94 4.31 -26.55
N LYS A 502 -4.56 5.17 -25.60
CA LYS A 502 -5.30 5.28 -24.33
C LYS A 502 -6.58 6.08 -24.54
N ARG A 503 -7.70 5.44 -24.26
CA ARG A 503 -9.03 6.06 -24.29
C ARG A 503 -9.87 5.53 -23.13
N THR A 504 -10.73 6.36 -22.59
CA THR A 504 -11.65 5.96 -21.52
C THR A 504 -13.00 6.68 -21.70
N VAL A 505 -14.06 6.05 -21.22
CA VAL A 505 -15.39 6.66 -21.13
C VAL A 505 -15.49 7.41 -19.83
N LEU A 506 -16.13 8.57 -19.83
CA LEU A 506 -16.47 9.31 -18.63
C LEU A 506 -17.91 8.99 -18.24
N GLU A 507 -18.06 8.33 -17.08
CA GLU A 507 -19.37 8.04 -16.49
C GLU A 507 -19.80 9.22 -15.61
N ALA A 508 -21.06 9.67 -15.77
CA ALA A 508 -21.54 10.84 -15.05
C ALA A 508 -21.62 10.60 -13.53
N VAL A 509 -21.19 11.61 -12.77
CA VAL A 509 -21.28 11.65 -11.30
C VAL A 509 -22.28 12.73 -10.87
N GLY A 510 -22.43 13.77 -11.67
CA GLY A 510 -23.40 14.86 -11.47
C GLY A 510 -22.86 16.21 -11.93
N GLY A 511 -23.69 16.94 -12.66
CA GLY A 511 -23.27 18.18 -13.30
C GLY A 511 -22.07 17.98 -14.22
N ASP A 512 -21.04 18.80 -14.08
CA ASP A 512 -19.80 18.73 -14.87
C ASP A 512 -18.79 17.69 -14.36
N ARG A 513 -19.17 16.83 -13.39
CA ARG A 513 -18.29 15.81 -12.79
C ARG A 513 -18.57 14.42 -13.36
N PHE A 514 -17.50 13.73 -13.68
CA PHE A 514 -17.47 12.39 -14.24
C PHE A 514 -16.42 11.54 -13.51
N VAL A 515 -16.45 10.23 -13.75
CA VAL A 515 -15.44 9.28 -13.28
C VAL A 515 -15.02 8.35 -14.41
N SER A 516 -13.75 7.95 -14.40
CA SER A 516 -13.22 6.90 -15.28
C SER A 516 -12.18 6.07 -14.54
N ASP A 517 -11.99 4.82 -14.98
CA ASP A 517 -11.03 3.91 -14.37
C ASP A 517 -9.57 4.38 -14.56
N ALA A 518 -9.29 5.11 -15.66
CA ALA A 518 -7.94 5.51 -16.01
C ALA A 518 -7.52 6.88 -15.43
N LEU A 519 -8.44 7.84 -15.35
CA LEU A 519 -8.15 9.21 -14.92
C LEU A 519 -8.75 9.53 -13.53
N GLY A 520 -9.52 8.60 -12.95
CA GLY A 520 -10.26 8.84 -11.71
C GLY A 520 -11.39 9.84 -11.90
N THR A 521 -11.55 10.78 -10.98
CA THR A 521 -12.57 11.82 -11.08
C THR A 521 -12.13 12.89 -12.07
N VAL A 522 -13.01 13.27 -13.00
CA VAL A 522 -12.81 14.34 -14.00
C VAL A 522 -13.91 15.37 -13.82
N THR A 523 -13.55 16.61 -13.53
CA THR A 523 -14.51 17.70 -13.36
C THR A 523 -14.20 18.83 -14.34
N PHE A 524 -15.12 19.13 -15.26
CA PHE A 524 -14.96 20.25 -16.17
C PHE A 524 -15.17 21.58 -15.43
N THR A 525 -14.29 22.55 -15.69
CA THR A 525 -14.35 23.89 -15.13
C THR A 525 -14.97 24.85 -16.14
N ARG A 526 -15.63 25.89 -15.63
CA ARG A 526 -16.26 26.92 -16.46
C ARG A 526 -15.80 28.30 -16.07
N ALA A 527 -15.54 29.14 -17.07
CA ALA A 527 -15.34 30.57 -16.90
C ALA A 527 -16.64 31.23 -16.39
N LYS A 528 -16.55 32.50 -15.95
CA LYS A 528 -17.71 33.28 -15.55
C LYS A 528 -18.78 33.43 -16.64
N SER A 529 -18.39 33.28 -17.91
CA SER A 529 -19.30 33.28 -19.07
C SER A 529 -20.15 31.97 -19.19
N GLY A 530 -19.87 30.93 -18.36
CA GLY A 530 -20.47 29.61 -18.48
C GLY A 530 -19.77 28.68 -19.50
N GLN A 531 -18.81 29.18 -20.27
CA GLN A 531 -18.05 28.40 -21.22
C GLN A 531 -17.06 27.52 -20.51
N VAL A 532 -16.90 26.25 -20.96
CA VAL A 532 -15.89 25.31 -20.46
C VAL A 532 -14.49 25.84 -20.79
N ASP A 533 -13.67 26.10 -19.78
CA ASP A 533 -12.33 26.66 -19.88
C ASP A 533 -11.21 25.66 -19.52
N GLY A 534 -11.56 24.54 -18.88
CA GLY A 534 -10.61 23.53 -18.48
C GLY A 534 -11.28 22.30 -17.88
N LEU A 535 -10.45 21.47 -17.29
CA LEU A 535 -10.90 20.37 -16.42
C LEU A 535 -9.86 20.08 -15.33
N THR A 536 -10.32 19.51 -14.24
CA THR A 536 -9.46 18.84 -13.25
C THR A 536 -9.67 17.35 -13.33
N PHE A 537 -8.62 16.58 -13.05
CA PHE A 537 -8.69 15.11 -13.04
C PHE A 537 -7.78 14.56 -11.96
N GLY A 538 -8.04 13.33 -11.52
CA GLY A 538 -7.18 12.72 -10.52
C GLY A 538 -7.78 11.52 -9.81
N THR A 539 -6.87 10.74 -9.24
CA THR A 539 -7.14 9.56 -8.42
C THR A 539 -6.99 9.90 -6.93
N LEU A 540 -7.21 8.91 -6.04
CA LEU A 540 -7.02 9.11 -4.60
C LEU A 540 -5.61 9.61 -4.24
N ARG A 541 -4.59 9.15 -4.97
CA ARG A 541 -3.18 9.48 -4.68
C ARG A 541 -2.55 10.53 -5.60
N ALA A 542 -3.29 11.02 -6.61
CA ALA A 542 -2.89 12.13 -7.47
C ALA A 542 -4.12 12.96 -7.79
N ARG A 543 -4.48 13.89 -6.88
CA ARG A 543 -5.76 14.59 -6.87
C ARG A 543 -5.67 15.90 -7.65
N ARG A 544 -6.75 16.24 -8.37
CA ARG A 544 -7.03 17.61 -8.90
C ARG A 544 -5.90 18.18 -9.76
N LEU A 545 -5.30 17.36 -10.64
CA LEU A 545 -4.44 17.89 -11.69
C LEU A 545 -5.28 18.77 -12.61
N ARG A 546 -4.69 19.84 -13.13
CA ARG A 546 -5.40 20.80 -14.00
C ARG A 546 -5.01 20.57 -15.46
N ALA A 547 -5.98 20.68 -16.35
CA ALA A 547 -5.77 20.84 -17.78
C ALA A 547 -6.58 22.02 -18.31
N GLU A 548 -5.93 22.89 -19.07
CA GLU A 548 -6.54 24.08 -19.65
C GLU A 548 -7.05 23.77 -21.07
N ARG A 549 -8.21 24.31 -21.42
CA ARG A 549 -8.78 24.13 -22.75
C ARG A 549 -7.96 24.87 -23.80
N LEU A 550 -7.50 24.15 -24.80
CA LEU A 550 -6.80 24.75 -25.94
C LEU A 550 -7.78 25.45 -26.88
N PRO A 551 -7.35 26.54 -27.56
CA PRO A 551 -8.13 27.13 -28.63
C PRO A 551 -8.47 26.13 -29.73
N ALA A 552 -9.65 26.28 -30.34
CA ALA A 552 -9.98 25.43 -31.50
C ALA A 552 -8.94 25.65 -32.62
N PRO A 553 -8.50 24.58 -33.32
CA PRO A 553 -7.61 24.75 -34.47
C PRO A 553 -8.28 25.67 -35.50
N GLY A 554 -7.66 26.79 -35.83
CA GLY A 554 -8.14 27.74 -36.85
C GLY A 554 -8.50 29.14 -36.36
N LYS A 555 -8.50 29.46 -35.05
CA LYS A 555 -8.55 30.82 -34.52
C LYS A 555 -7.16 31.23 -34.01
N ALA A 556 -6.22 31.48 -34.92
CA ALA A 556 -5.02 32.23 -34.57
C ALA A 556 -5.47 33.59 -34.00
N ARG A 557 -5.05 33.93 -32.78
CA ARG A 557 -5.20 35.30 -32.26
C ARG A 557 -4.44 36.22 -33.24
N SER A 558 -5.18 37.04 -33.98
CA SER A 558 -4.59 38.22 -34.56
C SER A 558 -3.99 39.04 -33.41
N ARG A 559 -2.68 39.17 -33.40
CA ARG A 559 -1.95 40.08 -32.49
C ARG A 559 -2.36 41.52 -32.71
#